data_e5a8f1c72aefbc57a5f1523c59a1c538
#
_entry.id   e5a8f1c72aefbc57a5f1523c59a1c538
#
_cell.length_a   1.000
_cell.length_b   1.000
_cell.length_c   1.000
_cell.angle_alpha   90.00
_cell.angle_beta   90.00
_cell.angle_gamma   90.00
#
_symmetry.space_group_name_H-M   'P 1'
#
loop_
_entity.id
_entity.type
_entity.pdbx_description
1 polymer ?
#
loop_
_entity_poly.entity_id
_entity_poly.type
_entity_poly.pdbx_seq_one_letter_code
_entity_poly.pdbx_strand_id
1 'polypeptide(L)'
;MILSIITINRNNAAGLEKTMCSVASQMGVDFEYVVIDGASTDGSVEVIRSFEASFGERLKWISEPDKGIYNAMNKGIGIAMGDYLQFLNSGDCLASEDVTQRMLQALESNEYPSILYGNMLKDIPDGIILRDRCFAGRKISFLGFYTGTLNHSPAYIRRILFEKYGRYDENLRIVSDWKWYLQAIILGGESPFYVNIDVTLFDMTGISETNKALDKAERKRTLSELIPSSILADYDCWSSSIGQMKRLKRHPWAYRIVRFLERVLFKIEKRRVRKSGEYEYY
;
A
#
# COMPACT_ATOMS: atom_id res chain seq x y z
N MET A 1 14.51 14.10 -14.58
CA MET A 1 14.00 12.69 -14.61
C MET A 1 12.87 12.59 -13.60
N ILE A 2 11.68 12.19 -14.04
CA ILE A 2 10.48 12.27 -13.19
C ILE A 2 10.34 11.03 -12.29
N LEU A 3 10.68 9.82 -12.76
CA LEU A 3 10.40 8.56 -12.06
C LEU A 3 11.65 7.74 -11.79
N SER A 4 11.80 7.21 -10.57
CA SER A 4 12.66 6.08 -10.24
C SER A 4 11.80 4.88 -9.84
N ILE A 5 11.98 3.75 -10.53
CA ILE A 5 11.42 2.46 -10.15
C ILE A 5 12.47 1.77 -9.28
N ILE A 6 12.08 1.31 -8.08
CA ILE A 6 12.97 0.68 -7.12
C ILE A 6 12.54 -0.76 -6.91
N THR A 7 13.43 -1.70 -7.22
CA THR A 7 13.26 -3.13 -6.94
C THR A 7 14.20 -3.56 -5.83
N ILE A 8 13.67 -4.21 -4.81
CA ILE A 8 14.47 -4.90 -3.80
C ILE A 8 14.41 -6.41 -4.05
N ASN A 9 15.54 -7.07 -3.86
CA ASN A 9 15.67 -8.51 -4.08
C ASN A 9 16.53 -9.18 -2.99
N ARG A 10 16.17 -10.41 -2.63
CA ARG A 10 17.05 -11.30 -1.87
C ARG A 10 16.71 -12.76 -2.15
N ASN A 11 17.62 -13.49 -2.79
CA ASN A 11 17.47 -14.90 -3.12
C ASN A 11 16.14 -15.22 -3.83
N ASN A 12 15.81 -14.43 -4.86
CA ASN A 12 14.64 -14.61 -5.71
C ASN A 12 14.98 -14.30 -7.17
N ALA A 13 15.97 -15.02 -7.74
CA ALA A 13 16.45 -14.77 -9.10
C ALA A 13 15.34 -14.84 -10.15
N ALA A 14 14.46 -15.84 -10.08
CA ALA A 14 13.34 -15.98 -11.01
C ALA A 14 12.31 -14.85 -10.89
N GLY A 15 11.97 -14.45 -9.67
CA GLY A 15 11.09 -13.30 -9.45
C GLY A 15 11.72 -11.99 -9.91
N LEU A 16 13.02 -11.81 -9.66
CA LEU A 16 13.77 -10.64 -10.11
C LEU A 16 13.79 -10.55 -11.65
N GLU A 17 14.07 -11.65 -12.36
CA GLU A 17 14.05 -11.70 -13.81
C GLU A 17 12.69 -11.29 -14.37
N LYS A 18 11.61 -11.85 -13.82
CA LYS A 18 10.22 -11.50 -14.17
C LYS A 18 9.96 -10.00 -14.00
N THR A 19 10.38 -9.42 -12.87
CA THR A 19 10.23 -7.99 -12.58
C THR A 19 11.03 -7.16 -13.59
N MET A 20 12.31 -7.49 -13.78
CA MET A 20 13.21 -6.76 -14.69
C MET A 20 12.73 -6.81 -16.14
N CYS A 21 12.20 -7.95 -16.61
CA CYS A 21 11.55 -8.07 -17.91
C CYS A 21 10.37 -7.09 -18.04
N SER A 22 9.51 -7.01 -17.03
CA SER A 22 8.33 -6.13 -17.05
C SER A 22 8.70 -4.64 -17.06
N VAL A 23 9.82 -4.28 -16.41
CA VAL A 23 10.34 -2.91 -16.41
C VAL A 23 11.06 -2.61 -17.74
N ALA A 24 11.82 -3.56 -18.28
CA ALA A 24 12.51 -3.39 -19.57
C ALA A 24 11.55 -3.24 -20.75
N SER A 25 10.35 -3.82 -20.66
CA SER A 25 9.33 -3.73 -21.70
C SER A 25 8.60 -2.37 -21.74
N GLN A 26 8.83 -1.47 -20.77
CA GLN A 26 8.13 -0.18 -20.73
C GLN A 26 8.54 0.73 -21.90
N MET A 27 7.56 1.13 -22.70
CA MET A 27 7.77 1.89 -23.93
C MET A 27 7.57 3.40 -23.75
N GLY A 28 8.32 4.17 -24.53
CA GLY A 28 8.04 5.61 -24.76
C GLY A 28 8.29 6.53 -23.56
N VAL A 29 9.02 6.08 -22.53
CA VAL A 29 9.27 6.89 -21.32
C VAL A 29 10.70 6.78 -20.84
N ASP A 30 11.18 7.87 -20.24
CA ASP A 30 12.45 7.92 -19.55
C ASP A 30 12.23 7.80 -18.04
N PHE A 31 12.88 6.78 -17.44
CA PHE A 31 12.86 6.53 -16.00
C PHE A 31 14.20 5.96 -15.54
N GLU A 32 14.51 6.13 -14.28
CA GLU A 32 15.62 5.48 -13.61
C GLU A 32 15.15 4.14 -13.02
N TYR A 33 15.97 3.11 -13.14
CA TYR A 33 15.71 1.82 -12.52
C TYR A 33 16.79 1.52 -11.47
N VAL A 34 16.36 1.37 -10.21
CA VAL A 34 17.25 1.10 -9.07
C VAL A 34 17.00 -0.29 -8.54
N VAL A 35 18.02 -1.15 -8.53
CA VAL A 35 17.92 -2.51 -7.98
C VAL A 35 18.81 -2.64 -6.74
N ILE A 36 18.22 -3.04 -5.63
CA ILE A 36 18.90 -3.29 -4.36
C ILE A 36 18.84 -4.79 -4.09
N ASP A 37 19.96 -5.45 -4.24
CA ASP A 37 20.10 -6.87 -3.95
C ASP A 37 20.74 -7.09 -2.56
N GLY A 38 20.11 -7.90 -1.74
CA GLY A 38 20.52 -8.21 -0.35
C GLY A 38 21.65 -9.24 -0.23
N ALA A 39 22.69 -9.16 -1.09
CA ALA A 39 23.78 -10.13 -1.20
C ALA A 39 23.26 -11.54 -1.50
N SER A 40 22.48 -11.68 -2.54
CA SER A 40 21.92 -12.96 -2.98
C SER A 40 22.99 -13.94 -3.46
N THR A 41 22.71 -15.24 -3.31
CA THR A 41 23.60 -16.35 -3.67
C THR A 41 22.98 -17.34 -4.66
N ASP A 42 21.83 -16.99 -5.24
CA ASP A 42 20.99 -17.87 -6.07
C ASP A 42 21.05 -17.56 -7.58
N GLY A 43 21.98 -16.72 -8.02
CA GLY A 43 22.07 -16.28 -9.40
C GLY A 43 21.40 -14.91 -9.67
N SER A 44 20.85 -14.24 -8.65
CA SER A 44 20.21 -12.92 -8.80
C SER A 44 21.15 -11.86 -9.37
N VAL A 45 22.44 -11.86 -8.98
CA VAL A 45 23.43 -10.89 -9.49
C VAL A 45 23.68 -11.09 -10.98
N GLU A 46 23.73 -12.32 -11.45
CA GLU A 46 23.85 -12.69 -12.85
C GLU A 46 22.63 -12.22 -13.66
N VAL A 47 21.44 -12.34 -13.09
CA VAL A 47 20.21 -11.78 -13.67
C VAL A 47 20.36 -10.27 -13.85
N ILE A 48 20.74 -9.52 -12.80
CA ILE A 48 20.91 -8.06 -12.90
C ILE A 48 21.89 -7.68 -14.03
N ARG A 49 23.04 -8.35 -14.07
CA ARG A 49 24.07 -8.11 -15.11
C ARG A 49 23.56 -8.37 -16.53
N SER A 50 22.71 -9.37 -16.72
CA SER A 50 22.15 -9.69 -18.03
C SER A 50 21.29 -8.56 -18.61
N PHE A 51 20.74 -7.69 -17.76
CA PHE A 51 19.93 -6.54 -18.16
C PHE A 51 20.70 -5.22 -18.28
N GLU A 52 21.99 -5.17 -17.91
CA GLU A 52 22.79 -3.93 -17.99
C GLU A 52 22.79 -3.31 -19.39
N ALA A 53 22.93 -4.14 -20.43
CA ALA A 53 22.90 -3.64 -21.81
C ALA A 53 21.52 -3.09 -22.23
N SER A 54 20.43 -3.66 -21.72
CA SER A 54 19.05 -3.24 -22.04
C SER A 54 18.68 -1.92 -21.39
N PHE A 55 19.12 -1.67 -20.18
CA PHE A 55 18.84 -0.42 -19.46
C PHE A 55 19.89 0.66 -19.69
N GLY A 56 21.16 0.29 -19.96
CA GLY A 56 22.28 1.23 -20.06
C GLY A 56 22.43 2.07 -18.79
N GLU A 57 22.61 3.36 -18.94
CA GLU A 57 22.81 4.30 -17.83
C GLU A 57 21.57 4.49 -16.92
N ARG A 58 20.41 4.01 -17.34
CA ARG A 58 19.18 4.06 -16.53
C ARG A 58 19.21 3.09 -15.37
N LEU A 59 20.02 2.01 -15.44
CA LEU A 59 20.14 1.01 -14.37
C LEU A 59 21.20 1.42 -13.36
N LYS A 60 20.79 1.51 -12.11
CA LYS A 60 21.69 1.59 -10.96
C LYS A 60 21.43 0.41 -10.06
N TRP A 61 22.47 -0.28 -9.63
CA TRP A 61 22.27 -1.39 -8.71
C TRP A 61 23.42 -1.55 -7.73
N ILE A 62 23.10 -2.11 -6.58
CA ILE A 62 24.07 -2.56 -5.58
C ILE A 62 23.67 -3.96 -5.09
N SER A 63 24.66 -4.78 -4.75
CA SER A 63 24.49 -6.06 -4.08
C SER A 63 25.34 -6.06 -2.82
N GLU A 64 24.67 -5.97 -1.67
CA GLU A 64 25.31 -5.97 -0.35
C GLU A 64 24.31 -6.44 0.72
N PRO A 65 24.77 -6.98 1.87
CA PRO A 65 23.90 -7.41 2.93
C PRO A 65 22.93 -6.30 3.37
N ASP A 66 21.66 -6.65 3.56
CA ASP A 66 20.66 -5.79 4.14
C ASP A 66 20.19 -6.30 5.51
N LYS A 67 19.52 -5.42 6.27
CA LYS A 67 18.91 -5.73 7.57
C LYS A 67 17.42 -6.06 7.44
N GLY A 68 16.93 -6.30 6.23
CA GLY A 68 15.53 -6.59 5.91
C GLY A 68 14.97 -5.69 4.82
N ILE A 69 13.72 -5.95 4.45
CA ILE A 69 13.00 -5.34 3.33
C ILE A 69 13.10 -3.80 3.35
N TYR A 70 12.80 -3.19 4.48
CA TYR A 70 12.76 -1.72 4.59
C TYR A 70 14.14 -1.08 4.63
N ASN A 71 15.17 -1.80 5.07
CA ASN A 71 16.55 -1.35 4.92
C ASN A 71 16.94 -1.30 3.44
N ALA A 72 16.59 -2.34 2.66
CA ALA A 72 16.81 -2.36 1.22
C ALA A 72 16.02 -1.23 0.50
N MET A 73 14.74 -1.04 0.85
CA MET A 73 13.94 0.07 0.31
C MET A 73 14.56 1.43 0.63
N ASN A 74 15.06 1.63 1.86
CA ASN A 74 15.70 2.88 2.28
C ASN A 74 17.02 3.14 1.55
N LYS A 75 17.80 2.09 1.22
CA LYS A 75 18.97 2.22 0.35
C LYS A 75 18.53 2.69 -1.05
N GLY A 76 17.48 2.09 -1.60
CA GLY A 76 16.89 2.50 -2.89
C GLY A 76 16.45 3.96 -2.90
N ILE A 77 15.77 4.43 -1.86
CA ILE A 77 15.41 5.86 -1.70
C ILE A 77 16.65 6.75 -1.71
N GLY A 78 17.74 6.28 -1.08
CA GLY A 78 19.00 7.04 -1.02
C GLY A 78 19.73 7.17 -2.35
N ILE A 79 19.54 6.23 -3.27
CA ILE A 79 20.19 6.20 -4.60
C ILE A 79 19.31 6.88 -5.65
N ALA A 80 17.99 6.78 -5.51
CA ALA A 80 17.02 7.28 -6.48
C ALA A 80 17.08 8.80 -6.64
N MET A 81 17.06 9.25 -7.89
CA MET A 81 17.14 10.67 -8.27
C MET A 81 15.85 11.22 -8.87
N GLY A 82 14.88 10.36 -9.18
CA GLY A 82 13.59 10.77 -9.70
C GLY A 82 12.79 11.59 -8.68
N ASP A 83 11.92 12.46 -9.20
CA ASP A 83 11.00 13.26 -8.37
C ASP A 83 9.92 12.39 -7.71
N TYR A 84 9.59 11.27 -8.36
CA TYR A 84 8.66 10.24 -7.87
C TYR A 84 9.35 8.89 -7.76
N LEU A 85 8.97 8.13 -6.74
CA LEU A 85 9.44 6.78 -6.48
C LEU A 85 8.29 5.78 -6.60
N GLN A 86 8.54 4.67 -7.28
CA GLN A 86 7.68 3.49 -7.29
C GLN A 86 8.48 2.31 -6.72
N PHE A 87 7.88 1.56 -5.80
CA PHE A 87 8.48 0.33 -5.27
C PHE A 87 7.83 -0.88 -5.94
N LEU A 88 8.60 -1.58 -6.73
CA LEU A 88 8.22 -2.79 -7.45
C LEU A 88 9.14 -3.93 -7.01
N ASN A 89 8.75 -4.67 -5.97
CA ASN A 89 9.61 -5.71 -5.39
C ASN A 89 9.81 -6.89 -6.34
N SER A 90 10.88 -7.67 -6.15
CA SER A 90 11.14 -8.85 -6.98
C SER A 90 9.99 -9.87 -6.88
N GLY A 91 9.45 -10.27 -8.04
CA GLY A 91 8.22 -11.06 -8.21
C GLY A 91 7.04 -10.23 -8.70
N ASP A 92 6.92 -8.96 -8.32
CA ASP A 92 5.91 -8.05 -8.85
C ASP A 92 6.23 -7.64 -10.29
N CYS A 93 5.20 -7.38 -11.09
CA CYS A 93 5.37 -6.89 -12.47
C CYS A 93 4.55 -5.63 -12.71
N LEU A 94 4.98 -4.82 -13.66
CA LEU A 94 4.13 -3.81 -14.28
C LEU A 94 3.03 -4.50 -15.10
N ALA A 95 1.81 -4.00 -15.06
CA ALA A 95 0.63 -4.69 -15.59
C ALA A 95 0.55 -4.69 -17.13
N SER A 96 1.22 -3.74 -17.79
CA SER A 96 1.29 -3.61 -19.26
C SER A 96 2.52 -2.81 -19.68
N GLU A 97 2.89 -2.91 -20.96
CA GLU A 97 4.08 -2.21 -21.53
C GLU A 97 3.91 -0.69 -21.60
N ASP A 98 2.70 -0.17 -21.51
CA ASP A 98 2.36 1.24 -21.59
C ASP A 98 2.02 1.88 -20.22
N VAL A 99 2.02 1.07 -19.14
CA VAL A 99 1.50 1.53 -17.85
C VAL A 99 2.29 2.69 -17.27
N THR A 100 3.62 2.65 -17.40
CA THR A 100 4.48 3.75 -16.90
C THR A 100 4.17 5.05 -17.63
N GLN A 101 4.00 5.00 -18.96
CA GLN A 101 3.61 6.16 -19.76
C GLN A 101 2.26 6.73 -19.31
N ARG A 102 1.26 5.89 -19.13
CA ARG A 102 -0.09 6.30 -18.69
C ARG A 102 -0.07 6.92 -17.29
N MET A 103 0.74 6.38 -16.39
CA MET A 103 0.89 6.92 -15.03
C MET A 103 1.61 8.28 -15.05
N LEU A 104 2.63 8.46 -15.89
CA LEU A 104 3.32 9.75 -16.04
C LEU A 104 2.40 10.81 -16.67
N GLN A 105 1.60 10.46 -17.68
CA GLN A 105 0.57 11.34 -18.24
C GLN A 105 -0.48 11.72 -17.19
N ALA A 106 -0.86 10.76 -16.32
CA ALA A 106 -1.78 11.03 -15.23
C ALA A 106 -1.17 11.94 -14.14
N LEU A 107 0.12 11.85 -13.86
CA LEU A 107 0.84 12.80 -12.98
C LEU A 107 0.74 14.23 -13.53
N GLU A 108 1.07 14.41 -14.80
CA GLU A 108 1.04 15.71 -15.46
C GLU A 108 -0.38 16.30 -15.50
N SER A 109 -1.35 15.49 -15.92
CA SER A 109 -2.76 15.91 -16.05
C SER A 109 -3.42 16.26 -14.71
N ASN A 110 -2.83 15.87 -13.59
CA ASN A 110 -3.35 16.13 -12.23
C ASN A 110 -2.40 16.99 -11.39
N GLU A 111 -1.61 17.86 -12.06
CA GLU A 111 -0.76 18.86 -11.42
C GLU A 111 0.25 18.27 -10.42
N TYR A 112 0.75 17.07 -10.71
CA TYR A 112 1.79 16.38 -9.93
C TYR A 112 1.40 16.20 -8.45
N PRO A 113 0.36 15.41 -8.13
CA PRO A 113 -0.06 15.17 -6.73
C PRO A 113 1.07 14.56 -5.90
N SER A 114 1.03 14.75 -4.59
CA SER A 114 2.05 14.23 -3.67
C SER A 114 2.17 12.68 -3.70
N ILE A 115 1.07 12.00 -3.94
CA ILE A 115 0.98 10.55 -4.15
C ILE A 115 -0.05 10.30 -5.27
N LEU A 116 0.34 9.61 -6.34
CA LEU A 116 -0.56 9.09 -7.37
C LEU A 116 -0.64 7.57 -7.21
N TYR A 117 -1.83 6.97 -7.25
CA TYR A 117 -1.96 5.53 -7.18
C TYR A 117 -3.05 4.98 -8.10
N GLY A 118 -2.83 3.75 -8.57
CA GLY A 118 -3.79 3.02 -9.39
C GLY A 118 -4.22 1.70 -8.74
N ASN A 119 -4.63 0.76 -9.57
CA ASN A 119 -5.07 -0.57 -9.16
C ASN A 119 -3.88 -1.52 -9.07
N MET A 120 -3.95 -2.45 -8.13
CA MET A 120 -3.08 -3.62 -8.03
C MET A 120 -3.86 -4.86 -8.49
N LEU A 121 -3.31 -5.60 -9.41
CA LEU A 121 -3.82 -6.90 -9.82
C LEU A 121 -3.19 -7.97 -8.92
N LYS A 122 -3.98 -8.96 -8.51
CA LYS A 122 -3.54 -10.12 -7.71
C LYS A 122 -3.88 -11.37 -8.49
N ASP A 123 -2.87 -12.15 -8.82
CA ASP A 123 -3.07 -13.48 -9.42
C ASP A 123 -3.30 -14.48 -8.29
N ILE A 124 -4.56 -14.92 -8.15
CA ILE A 124 -4.91 -15.91 -7.14
C ILE A 124 -5.01 -17.30 -7.78
N PRO A 125 -4.90 -18.39 -6.98
CA PRO A 125 -5.09 -19.75 -7.49
C PRO A 125 -6.32 -19.88 -8.37
N ASP A 126 -6.26 -20.75 -9.38
CA ASP A 126 -7.27 -20.98 -10.42
C ASP A 126 -7.28 -19.93 -11.55
N GLY A 127 -6.22 -19.13 -11.71
CA GLY A 127 -6.07 -18.17 -12.81
C GLY A 127 -7.03 -16.98 -12.73
N ILE A 128 -7.55 -16.68 -11.56
CA ILE A 128 -8.43 -15.53 -11.33
C ILE A 128 -7.59 -14.29 -11.01
N ILE A 129 -7.72 -13.25 -11.83
CA ILE A 129 -7.11 -11.95 -11.55
C ILE A 129 -8.08 -11.08 -10.76
N LEU A 130 -7.73 -10.81 -9.51
CA LEU A 130 -8.47 -9.85 -8.67
C LEU A 130 -7.89 -8.45 -8.83
N ARG A 131 -8.77 -7.48 -9.09
CA ARG A 131 -8.40 -6.07 -9.14
C ARG A 131 -8.63 -5.42 -7.79
N ASP A 132 -7.56 -5.10 -7.08
CA ASP A 132 -7.58 -4.34 -5.84
C ASP A 132 -7.47 -2.84 -6.16
N ARG A 133 -8.54 -2.12 -5.91
CA ARG A 133 -8.64 -0.67 -6.14
C ARG A 133 -8.33 0.15 -4.89
N CYS A 134 -7.92 -0.47 -3.80
CA CYS A 134 -7.75 0.20 -2.51
C CYS A 134 -8.95 1.09 -2.15
N PHE A 135 -8.69 2.37 -2.05
CA PHE A 135 -9.72 3.37 -1.73
C PHE A 135 -10.51 3.84 -2.96
N ALA A 136 -10.03 3.60 -4.18
CA ALA A 136 -10.70 3.94 -5.45
C ALA A 136 -11.24 5.37 -5.51
N GLY A 137 -10.44 6.36 -5.14
CA GLY A 137 -10.82 7.77 -5.10
C GLY A 137 -11.78 8.17 -3.96
N ARG A 138 -12.17 7.24 -3.10
CA ARG A 138 -12.93 7.58 -1.89
C ARG A 138 -12.03 8.34 -0.91
N LYS A 139 -12.63 9.22 -0.12
CA LYS A 139 -11.90 9.92 0.95
C LYS A 139 -11.19 8.88 1.85
N ILE A 140 -9.89 9.00 1.93
CA ILE A 140 -9.07 8.18 2.81
C ILE A 140 -9.24 8.72 4.23
N SER A 141 -9.56 7.84 5.17
CA SER A 141 -9.78 8.18 6.57
C SER A 141 -8.97 7.28 7.48
N PHE A 142 -8.79 7.66 8.75
CA PHE A 142 -8.13 6.82 9.73
C PHE A 142 -8.80 5.43 9.83
N LEU A 143 -10.14 5.36 9.78
CA LEU A 143 -10.84 4.08 9.74
C LEU A 143 -10.43 3.22 8.53
N GLY A 144 -10.18 3.83 7.38
CA GLY A 144 -9.69 3.13 6.20
C GLY A 144 -8.32 2.48 6.47
N PHE A 145 -7.40 3.20 7.10
CA PHE A 145 -6.08 2.70 7.49
C PHE A 145 -6.12 1.72 8.66
N TYR A 146 -7.03 1.92 9.61
CA TYR A 146 -7.24 0.98 10.71
C TYR A 146 -7.65 -0.42 10.19
N THR A 147 -8.43 -0.48 9.12
CA THR A 147 -8.96 -1.73 8.54
C THR A 147 -8.29 -2.20 7.25
N GLY A 148 -7.38 -1.41 6.68
CA GLY A 148 -6.74 -1.68 5.38
C GLY A 148 -5.43 -0.95 5.19
N THR A 149 -5.04 -0.76 3.93
CA THR A 149 -3.82 -0.05 3.52
C THR A 149 -4.01 0.63 2.18
N LEU A 150 -3.10 1.54 1.83
CA LEU A 150 -2.80 1.90 0.45
C LEU A 150 -1.71 0.95 -0.04
N ASN A 151 -1.91 0.29 -1.18
CA ASN A 151 -0.91 -0.59 -1.75
C ASN A 151 0.29 0.21 -2.25
N HIS A 152 1.51 -0.23 -1.94
CA HIS A 152 2.72 0.51 -2.30
C HIS A 152 3.12 0.31 -3.77
N SER A 153 2.99 -0.91 -4.32
CA SER A 153 3.50 -1.20 -5.66
C SER A 153 2.81 -0.41 -6.79
N PRO A 154 1.48 -0.11 -6.76
CA PRO A 154 0.85 0.72 -7.77
C PRO A 154 0.91 2.23 -7.45
N ALA A 155 1.72 2.66 -6.48
CA ALA A 155 1.80 4.05 -6.05
C ALA A 155 3.08 4.73 -6.52
N TYR A 156 2.94 5.95 -7.06
CA TYR A 156 4.02 6.89 -7.34
C TYR A 156 4.04 7.92 -6.21
N ILE A 157 5.11 7.91 -5.42
CA ILE A 157 5.25 8.72 -4.21
C ILE A 157 6.27 9.81 -4.48
N ARG A 158 5.92 11.06 -4.24
CA ARG A 158 6.84 12.18 -4.38
C ARG A 158 8.03 12.02 -3.43
N ARG A 159 9.26 11.97 -3.97
CA ARG A 159 10.50 11.68 -3.20
C ARG A 159 10.69 12.62 -2.00
N ILE A 160 10.33 13.90 -2.14
CA ILE A 160 10.43 14.89 -1.06
C ILE A 160 9.61 14.51 0.19
N LEU A 161 8.59 13.65 0.06
CA LEU A 161 7.81 13.20 1.21
C LEU A 161 8.63 12.30 2.15
N PHE A 162 9.64 11.58 1.62
CA PHE A 162 10.56 10.80 2.45
C PHE A 162 11.55 11.69 3.23
N GLU A 163 11.78 12.92 2.79
CA GLU A 163 12.50 13.92 3.57
C GLU A 163 11.58 14.53 4.64
N LYS A 164 10.33 14.80 4.30
CA LYS A 164 9.35 15.44 5.20
C LYS A 164 8.86 14.52 6.32
N TYR A 165 8.56 13.25 6.02
CA TYR A 165 7.96 12.30 6.95
C TYR A 165 8.93 11.22 7.44
N GLY A 166 10.19 11.26 6.99
CA GLY A 166 11.18 10.23 7.26
C GLY A 166 11.06 9.03 6.31
N ARG A 167 12.07 8.18 6.35
CA ARG A 167 12.12 6.93 5.58
C ARG A 167 11.34 5.83 6.30
N TYR A 168 11.30 4.65 5.71
CA TYR A 168 10.67 3.47 6.30
C TYR A 168 11.36 3.07 7.62
N ASP A 169 10.57 2.64 8.60
CA ASP A 169 11.06 2.14 9.88
C ASP A 169 11.64 0.72 9.71
N GLU A 170 12.96 0.59 9.85
CA GLU A 170 13.70 -0.66 9.67
C GLU A 170 13.51 -1.66 10.83
N ASN A 171 12.88 -1.24 11.93
CA ASN A 171 12.51 -2.13 13.05
C ASN A 171 11.21 -2.91 12.78
N LEU A 172 10.51 -2.61 11.69
CA LEU A 172 9.33 -3.31 11.23
C LEU A 172 9.70 -4.24 10.06
N ARG A 173 9.03 -5.37 9.98
CA ARG A 173 9.31 -6.38 8.94
C ARG A 173 8.27 -6.40 7.82
N ILE A 174 7.03 -5.98 8.11
CA ILE A 174 5.90 -6.11 7.18
C ILE A 174 5.14 -4.79 6.98
N VAL A 175 4.99 -3.94 8.01
CA VAL A 175 4.02 -2.85 7.98
C VAL A 175 4.64 -1.45 7.96
N SER A 176 5.91 -1.30 7.60
CA SER A 176 6.56 0.01 7.62
C SER A 176 6.05 0.95 6.53
N ASP A 177 5.69 0.43 5.36
CA ASP A 177 5.00 1.17 4.30
C ASP A 177 3.61 1.65 4.76
N TRP A 178 2.84 0.79 5.41
CA TRP A 178 1.57 1.17 6.02
C TRP A 178 1.74 2.22 7.13
N LYS A 179 2.75 2.10 8.01
CA LYS A 179 3.10 3.10 9.02
C LYS A 179 3.41 4.44 8.37
N TRP A 180 4.23 4.41 7.34
CA TRP A 180 4.62 5.61 6.59
C TRP A 180 3.42 6.30 5.95
N TYR A 181 2.53 5.55 5.28
CA TYR A 181 1.30 6.11 4.73
C TYR A 181 0.36 6.66 5.81
N LEU A 182 0.26 5.99 6.97
CA LEU A 182 -0.52 6.51 8.09
C LEU A 182 0.01 7.87 8.56
N GLN A 183 1.33 8.00 8.66
CA GLN A 183 1.98 9.26 9.05
C GLN A 183 1.79 10.35 7.99
N ALA A 184 2.05 10.06 6.74
CA ALA A 184 1.95 11.06 5.67
C ALA A 184 0.51 11.47 5.35
N ILE A 185 -0.41 10.50 5.22
CA ILE A 185 -1.77 10.74 4.74
C ILE A 185 -2.71 11.17 5.87
N ILE A 186 -2.71 10.44 6.99
CA ILE A 186 -3.69 10.67 8.06
C ILE A 186 -3.20 11.74 9.04
N LEU A 187 -1.95 11.64 9.48
CA LEU A 187 -1.39 12.58 10.45
C LEU A 187 -0.84 13.83 9.77
N GLY A 188 -0.23 13.67 8.60
CA GLY A 188 0.39 14.74 7.82
C GLY A 188 -0.55 15.47 6.85
N GLY A 189 -1.72 14.91 6.57
CA GLY A 189 -2.74 15.53 5.71
C GLY A 189 -2.48 15.43 4.21
N GLU A 190 -1.52 14.60 3.75
CA GLU A 190 -1.31 14.38 2.33
C GLU A 190 -2.55 13.74 1.68
N SER A 191 -2.85 14.16 0.45
CA SER A 191 -4.04 13.73 -0.27
C SER A 191 -3.66 12.90 -1.50
N PRO A 192 -3.64 11.56 -1.41
CA PRO A 192 -3.37 10.70 -2.55
C PRO A 192 -4.44 10.84 -3.63
N PHE A 193 -3.99 10.89 -4.89
CA PHE A 193 -4.85 10.97 -6.06
C PHE A 193 -4.97 9.58 -6.71
N TYR A 194 -6.20 9.13 -6.94
CA TYR A 194 -6.49 7.85 -7.56
C TYR A 194 -6.73 7.97 -9.05
N VAL A 195 -6.12 7.08 -9.83
CA VAL A 195 -6.42 6.87 -11.25
C VAL A 195 -6.85 5.42 -11.50
N ASN A 196 -7.82 5.23 -12.39
CA ASN A 196 -8.32 3.89 -12.70
C ASN A 196 -7.43 3.23 -13.78
N ILE A 197 -6.17 3.01 -13.43
CA ILE A 197 -5.16 2.32 -14.24
C ILE A 197 -4.73 1.07 -13.47
N ASP A 198 -4.68 -0.09 -14.14
CA ASP A 198 -4.07 -1.29 -13.60
C ASP A 198 -2.55 -1.12 -13.71
N VAL A 199 -1.86 -0.95 -12.56
CA VAL A 199 -0.46 -0.56 -12.53
C VAL A 199 0.47 -1.75 -12.34
N THR A 200 0.15 -2.62 -11.38
CA THR A 200 1.02 -3.74 -11.03
C THR A 200 0.26 -5.05 -10.93
N LEU A 201 0.96 -6.14 -11.25
CA LEU A 201 0.58 -7.51 -10.92
C LEU A 201 1.43 -7.93 -9.71
N PHE A 202 0.78 -8.17 -8.58
CA PHE A 202 1.41 -8.44 -7.30
C PHE A 202 1.66 -9.93 -7.08
N ASP A 203 2.86 -10.27 -6.63
CA ASP A 203 3.22 -11.62 -6.22
C ASP A 203 2.66 -11.96 -4.84
N MET A 204 1.72 -12.91 -4.79
CA MET A 204 1.05 -13.35 -3.56
C MET A 204 1.91 -14.25 -2.66
N THR A 205 3.16 -14.56 -3.04
CA THR A 205 4.06 -15.42 -2.25
C THR A 205 4.86 -14.65 -1.18
N GLY A 206 4.77 -13.33 -1.18
CA GLY A 206 5.52 -12.44 -0.30
C GLY A 206 5.18 -12.59 1.19
N ILE A 207 6.08 -12.10 2.06
CA ILE A 207 5.97 -12.20 3.53
C ILE A 207 4.69 -11.53 4.09
N SER A 208 4.20 -10.48 3.46
CA SER A 208 2.97 -9.78 3.88
C SER A 208 1.72 -10.64 3.74
N GLU A 209 1.70 -11.55 2.76
CA GLU A 209 0.59 -12.49 2.57
C GLU A 209 0.74 -13.74 3.45
N THR A 210 1.96 -14.18 3.71
CA THR A 210 2.24 -15.44 4.42
C THR A 210 2.31 -15.29 5.94
N ASN A 211 2.54 -14.10 6.50
CA ASN A 211 2.70 -13.90 7.95
C ASN A 211 1.71 -12.89 8.55
N LYS A 212 0.42 -13.22 8.50
CA LYS A 212 -0.65 -12.37 9.02
C LYS A 212 -0.61 -12.13 10.55
N ALA A 213 0.02 -13.04 11.31
CA ALA A 213 0.18 -12.86 12.76
C ALA A 213 1.17 -11.71 13.07
N LEU A 214 2.29 -11.66 12.37
CA LEU A 214 3.27 -10.59 12.52
C LEU A 214 2.70 -9.25 12.02
N ASP A 215 2.03 -9.23 10.86
CA ASP A 215 1.34 -8.03 10.36
C ASP A 215 0.42 -7.43 11.44
N LYS A 216 -0.44 -8.25 12.04
CA LYS A 216 -1.37 -7.79 13.09
C LYS A 216 -0.65 -7.27 14.34
N ALA A 217 0.43 -7.94 14.76
CA ALA A 217 1.21 -7.53 15.94
C ALA A 217 1.93 -6.19 15.70
N GLU A 218 2.57 -6.04 14.54
CA GLU A 218 3.27 -4.80 14.17
C GLU A 218 2.29 -3.63 14.00
N ARG A 219 1.11 -3.84 13.36
CA ARG A 219 0.06 -2.81 13.27
C ARG A 219 -0.42 -2.37 14.64
N LYS A 220 -0.70 -3.31 15.54
CA LYS A 220 -1.15 -2.99 16.89
C LYS A 220 -0.11 -2.14 17.64
N ARG A 221 1.17 -2.54 17.57
CA ARG A 221 2.27 -1.78 18.18
C ARG A 221 2.35 -0.37 17.60
N THR A 222 2.39 -0.25 16.29
CA THR A 222 2.48 1.04 15.60
C THR A 222 1.30 1.97 15.93
N LEU A 223 0.08 1.43 15.99
CA LEU A 223 -1.09 2.21 16.39
C LEU A 223 -0.95 2.73 17.82
N SER A 224 -0.50 1.89 18.77
CA SER A 224 -0.31 2.31 20.15
C SER A 224 0.80 3.35 20.34
N GLU A 225 1.77 3.41 19.42
CA GLU A 225 2.83 4.41 19.39
C GLU A 225 2.36 5.76 18.82
N LEU A 226 1.51 5.74 17.80
CA LEU A 226 1.15 6.92 17.01
C LEU A 226 -0.19 7.55 17.40
N ILE A 227 -1.10 6.80 17.96
CA ILE A 227 -2.49 7.21 18.18
C ILE A 227 -2.83 7.16 19.66
N PRO A 228 -3.44 8.21 20.23
CA PRO A 228 -3.88 8.22 21.63
C PRO A 228 -4.78 7.03 21.97
N SER A 229 -4.58 6.43 23.14
CA SER A 229 -5.33 5.25 23.58
C SER A 229 -6.83 5.47 23.65
N SER A 230 -7.28 6.67 23.98
CA SER A 230 -8.71 7.05 24.00
C SER A 230 -9.35 6.93 22.61
N ILE A 231 -8.61 7.34 21.55
CA ILE A 231 -9.09 7.20 20.17
C ILE A 231 -9.09 5.72 19.75
N LEU A 232 -8.04 4.97 20.11
CA LEU A 232 -7.96 3.54 19.76
C LEU A 232 -9.08 2.74 20.42
N ALA A 233 -9.46 3.06 21.66
CA ALA A 233 -10.55 2.39 22.36
C ALA A 233 -11.88 2.47 21.58
N ASP A 234 -12.18 3.64 21.00
CA ASP A 234 -13.38 3.80 20.16
C ASP A 234 -13.31 2.92 18.91
N TYR A 235 -12.14 2.89 18.24
CA TYR A 235 -11.96 2.08 17.03
C TYR A 235 -11.96 0.58 17.31
N ASP A 236 -11.39 0.13 18.43
CA ASP A 236 -11.42 -1.26 18.87
C ASP A 236 -12.86 -1.71 19.15
N CYS A 237 -13.66 -0.87 19.83
CA CYS A 237 -15.05 -1.13 20.11
C CYS A 237 -15.90 -1.22 18.83
N TRP A 238 -15.73 -0.30 17.89
CA TRP A 238 -16.59 -0.18 16.72
C TRP A 238 -16.11 -0.94 15.48
N SER A 239 -14.87 -1.41 15.44
CA SER A 239 -14.30 -2.05 14.23
C SER A 239 -15.07 -3.28 13.77
N SER A 240 -15.49 -4.13 14.69
CA SER A 240 -16.32 -5.32 14.41
C SER A 240 -17.72 -4.95 13.90
N SER A 241 -18.34 -3.97 14.54
CA SER A 241 -19.68 -3.47 14.20
C SER A 241 -19.71 -2.80 12.82
N ILE A 242 -18.64 -2.08 12.45
CA ILE A 242 -18.51 -1.43 11.13
C ILE A 242 -18.48 -2.48 10.01
N GLY A 243 -17.74 -3.58 10.20
CA GLY A 243 -17.69 -4.68 9.23
C GLY A 243 -19.05 -5.35 9.04
N GLN A 244 -19.80 -5.55 10.11
CA GLN A 244 -21.16 -6.09 10.09
C GLN A 244 -22.12 -5.12 9.39
N MET A 245 -22.05 -3.83 9.71
CA MET A 245 -22.89 -2.80 9.10
C MET A 245 -22.63 -2.66 7.60
N LYS A 246 -21.35 -2.72 7.15
CA LYS A 246 -21.01 -2.73 5.73
C LYS A 246 -21.62 -3.93 5.00
N ARG A 247 -21.63 -5.12 5.60
CA ARG A 247 -22.28 -6.32 5.03
C ARG A 247 -23.79 -6.16 4.95
N LEU A 248 -24.44 -5.69 6.02
CA LEU A 248 -25.88 -5.44 6.05
C LEU A 248 -26.32 -4.44 4.97
N LYS A 249 -25.55 -3.35 4.74
CA LYS A 249 -25.86 -2.37 3.70
C LYS A 249 -25.80 -2.94 2.28
N ARG A 250 -25.07 -4.04 2.05
CA ARG A 250 -25.07 -4.75 0.75
C ARG A 250 -26.37 -5.53 0.50
N HIS A 251 -27.18 -5.75 1.55
CA HIS A 251 -28.47 -6.43 1.49
C HIS A 251 -29.58 -5.48 1.94
N PRO A 252 -30.19 -4.68 1.02
CA PRO A 252 -31.14 -3.61 1.38
C PRO A 252 -32.32 -4.06 2.23
N TRP A 253 -32.81 -5.28 2.01
CA TRP A 253 -33.89 -5.86 2.79
C TRP A 253 -33.50 -6.12 4.27
N ALA A 254 -32.31 -6.71 4.49
CA ALA A 254 -31.79 -6.96 5.85
C ALA A 254 -31.51 -5.64 6.58
N TYR A 255 -30.94 -4.65 5.89
CA TYR A 255 -30.71 -3.32 6.45
C TYR A 255 -32.02 -2.63 6.86
N ARG A 256 -33.13 -2.78 6.08
CA ARG A 256 -34.46 -2.25 6.46
C ARG A 256 -35.01 -2.89 7.73
N ILE A 257 -34.83 -4.20 7.90
CA ILE A 257 -35.25 -4.92 9.13
C ILE A 257 -34.48 -4.38 10.34
N VAL A 258 -33.18 -4.26 10.26
CA VAL A 258 -32.34 -3.73 11.34
C VAL A 258 -32.78 -2.30 11.70
N ARG A 259 -32.99 -1.44 10.72
CA ARG A 259 -33.49 -0.06 10.94
C ARG A 259 -34.87 -0.01 11.56
N PHE A 260 -35.72 -0.96 11.25
CA PHE A 260 -37.04 -1.07 11.89
C PHE A 260 -36.89 -1.46 13.36
N LEU A 261 -36.11 -2.51 13.67
CA LEU A 261 -35.84 -2.96 15.03
C LEU A 261 -35.19 -1.86 15.88
N GLU A 262 -34.24 -1.12 15.35
CA GLU A 262 -33.60 0.03 16.00
C GLU A 262 -34.65 1.08 16.41
N ARG A 263 -35.59 1.42 15.54
CA ARG A 263 -36.67 2.36 15.85
C ARG A 263 -37.59 1.84 16.96
N VAL A 264 -37.85 0.54 17.00
CA VAL A 264 -38.66 -0.10 18.06
C VAL A 264 -37.92 -0.04 19.39
N LEU A 265 -36.64 -0.42 19.42
CA LEU A 265 -35.78 -0.35 20.60
C LEU A 265 -35.70 1.07 21.15
N PHE A 266 -35.44 2.07 20.28
CA PHE A 266 -35.40 3.47 20.67
C PHE A 266 -36.71 3.93 21.34
N LYS A 267 -37.88 3.50 20.82
CA LYS A 267 -39.17 3.83 21.46
C LYS A 267 -39.32 3.18 22.84
N ILE A 268 -38.83 1.93 23.02
CA ILE A 268 -38.85 1.21 24.30
C ILE A 268 -37.95 1.91 25.31
N GLU A 269 -36.70 2.26 24.90
CA GLU A 269 -35.74 2.97 25.74
C GLU A 269 -36.27 4.33 26.17
N LYS A 270 -36.82 5.10 25.23
CA LYS A 270 -37.44 6.40 25.55
C LYS A 270 -38.59 6.28 26.57
N ARG A 271 -39.36 5.20 26.53
CA ARG A 271 -40.40 4.93 27.55
C ARG A 271 -39.78 4.57 28.89
N ARG A 272 -38.68 3.81 28.90
CA ARG A 272 -37.95 3.41 30.11
C ARG A 272 -37.36 4.62 30.81
N VAL A 273 -36.62 5.48 30.06
CA VAL A 273 -36.05 6.74 30.58
C VAL A 273 -37.12 7.67 31.14
N ARG A 274 -38.29 7.79 30.49
CA ARG A 274 -39.41 8.58 31.04
C ARG A 274 -39.97 8.03 32.37
N LYS A 275 -39.78 6.73 32.65
CA LYS A 275 -40.26 6.12 33.90
C LYS A 275 -39.21 6.15 35.01
N SER A 276 -37.91 5.99 34.68
CA SER A 276 -36.80 5.95 35.64
C SER A 276 -36.25 7.33 35.99
N GLY A 277 -36.35 8.31 35.07
CA GLY A 277 -35.70 9.61 35.19
C GLY A 277 -34.19 9.57 34.94
N GLU A 278 -33.59 8.42 34.65
CA GLU A 278 -32.18 8.21 34.44
C GLU A 278 -31.87 8.03 32.95
N TYR A 279 -30.86 8.73 32.45
CA TYR A 279 -30.36 8.63 31.10
C TYR A 279 -28.86 8.34 31.13
N GLU A 280 -28.43 7.21 30.60
CA GLU A 280 -27.01 6.92 30.37
C GLU A 280 -26.60 7.42 28.98
N TYR A 281 -25.60 8.29 28.96
CA TYR A 281 -24.90 8.65 27.71
C TYR A 281 -23.87 7.56 27.40
N TYR A 282 -23.96 7.01 26.21
CA TYR A 282 -22.90 6.16 25.65
C TYR A 282 -21.88 7.03 24.91
#